data_ed5ac225669e233ae635c1ce6c5bacee
#
_entry.id   ed5ac225669e233ae635c1ce6c5bacee
#
_cell.length_a   1.000
_cell.length_b   1.000
_cell.length_c   1.000
_cell.angle_alpha   90.00
_cell.angle_beta   90.00
_cell.angle_gamma   90.00
#
_symmetry.space_group_name_H-M   'P 1'
#
loop_
_entity.id
_entity.type
_entity.pdbx_description
1 polymer ?
#
loop_
_entity_poly.entity_id
_entity_poly.type
_entity_poly.pdbx_seq_one_letter_code
_entity_poly.pdbx_strand_id
1 'polypeptide(L)'
;MQTCLPFFGVVRVSGDDRADFLHNQLSNDILNLPSGQACYATYNTAKGRVLANMVVLNRGDDLLLVMAQDLVEPILKKLRMYVLRAKVVFEPLADFAVAGELADDAKATTAVEPNLAFAAENQNNVWCINLPHTGRFKVGLSEQLPPYDAAAENAWNLHEICSGYAWISLATKETAVAQMLNQHIIGGVHFRKGCYPGQEIIARAQYRGQVKRGLAVLRGSSLEAAGIAVKVGEEEAGQIINTALTDDGSLNLAVIKFSAAEAALTDADGNALTVEQLFFTVEPKE
;
A
#
# COMPACT_ATOMS: atom_id res chain seq x y z
N MET A 1 -19.78 -4.81 6.49
CA MET A 1 -20.06 -3.76 5.49
C MET A 1 -19.26 -3.99 4.23
N GLN A 2 -19.69 -3.42 3.06
CA GLN A 2 -18.96 -3.51 1.80
C GLN A 2 -19.28 -2.31 0.89
N THR A 3 -18.30 -1.87 0.09
CA THR A 3 -18.44 -0.73 -0.85
C THR A 3 -17.38 -0.79 -1.94
N CYS A 4 -17.67 -0.21 -3.11
CA CYS A 4 -16.62 0.10 -4.08
C CYS A 4 -15.60 1.07 -3.48
N LEU A 5 -14.34 0.90 -3.88
CA LEU A 5 -13.19 1.70 -3.47
C LEU A 5 -12.58 2.40 -4.71
N PRO A 6 -13.04 3.60 -5.08
CA PRO A 6 -12.59 4.32 -6.27
C PRO A 6 -11.10 4.68 -6.27
N PHE A 7 -10.46 4.62 -5.10
CA PHE A 7 -9.02 4.82 -4.97
C PHE A 7 -8.21 3.83 -5.80
N PHE A 8 -8.72 2.60 -6.03
CA PHE A 8 -7.98 1.53 -6.68
C PHE A 8 -8.32 1.38 -8.16
N GLY A 9 -7.28 1.15 -8.97
CA GLY A 9 -7.38 0.70 -10.34
C GLY A 9 -6.87 -0.73 -10.51
N VAL A 10 -7.32 -1.37 -11.58
CA VAL A 10 -7.00 -2.76 -11.90
C VAL A 10 -6.29 -2.85 -13.24
N VAL A 11 -5.17 -3.57 -13.27
CA VAL A 11 -4.39 -3.83 -14.48
C VAL A 11 -4.25 -5.32 -14.67
N ARG A 12 -4.60 -5.81 -15.84
CA ARG A 12 -4.30 -7.17 -16.30
C ARG A 12 -2.89 -7.22 -16.87
N VAL A 13 -2.14 -8.25 -16.48
CA VAL A 13 -0.82 -8.55 -17.04
C VAL A 13 -0.84 -9.96 -17.60
N SER A 14 -0.67 -10.08 -18.91
CA SER A 14 -0.72 -11.34 -19.66
C SER A 14 0.57 -11.58 -20.45
N GLY A 15 0.67 -12.76 -21.07
CA GLY A 15 1.82 -13.19 -21.85
C GLY A 15 2.69 -14.20 -21.11
N ASP A 16 3.49 -14.97 -21.88
CA ASP A 16 4.25 -16.11 -21.34
C ASP A 16 5.26 -15.68 -20.27
N ASP A 17 5.87 -14.49 -20.43
CA ASP A 17 6.92 -13.99 -19.55
C ASP A 17 6.41 -13.10 -18.42
N ARG A 18 5.07 -12.98 -18.21
CA ARG A 18 4.46 -12.06 -17.23
C ARG A 18 4.97 -12.20 -15.81
N ALA A 19 5.09 -13.44 -15.34
CA ALA A 19 5.52 -13.71 -13.97
C ALA A 19 7.01 -13.42 -13.77
N ASP A 20 7.86 -13.86 -14.70
CA ASP A 20 9.29 -13.58 -14.68
C ASP A 20 9.57 -12.08 -14.77
N PHE A 21 8.91 -11.40 -15.70
CA PHE A 21 9.05 -9.95 -15.85
C PHE A 21 8.70 -9.22 -14.54
N LEU A 22 7.50 -9.47 -13.98
CA LEU A 22 7.09 -8.80 -12.74
C LEU A 22 7.95 -9.22 -11.55
N HIS A 23 8.41 -10.46 -11.49
CA HIS A 23 9.35 -10.90 -10.47
C HIS A 23 10.64 -10.04 -10.49
N ASN A 24 11.15 -9.69 -11.66
CA ASN A 24 12.35 -8.87 -11.80
C ASN A 24 12.09 -7.36 -11.60
N GLN A 25 10.85 -6.91 -11.51
CA GLN A 25 10.48 -5.50 -11.29
C GLN A 25 9.97 -5.21 -9.88
N LEU A 26 9.31 -6.16 -9.24
CA LEU A 26 8.62 -5.97 -7.96
C LEU A 26 9.39 -6.57 -6.78
N SER A 27 9.10 -6.09 -5.58
CA SER A 27 9.79 -6.49 -4.34
C SER A 27 9.41 -7.87 -3.83
N ASN A 28 8.32 -8.50 -4.33
CA ASN A 28 7.88 -9.82 -3.88
C ASN A 28 8.14 -10.93 -4.90
N ASP A 29 8.02 -12.17 -4.49
CA ASP A 29 8.26 -13.35 -5.31
C ASP A 29 7.03 -13.69 -6.16
N ILE A 30 6.93 -13.03 -7.32
CA ILE A 30 5.81 -13.22 -8.25
C ILE A 30 5.95 -14.53 -9.04
N LEU A 31 7.18 -14.97 -9.29
CA LEU A 31 7.44 -16.19 -10.07
C LEU A 31 6.89 -17.44 -9.38
N ASN A 32 7.00 -17.50 -8.06
CA ASN A 32 6.54 -18.63 -7.25
C ASN A 32 5.17 -18.37 -6.57
N LEU A 33 4.47 -17.30 -6.91
CA LEU A 33 3.12 -17.03 -6.39
C LEU A 33 2.14 -18.05 -6.99
N PRO A 34 1.51 -18.93 -6.20
CA PRO A 34 0.59 -19.95 -6.72
C PRO A 34 -0.66 -19.32 -7.35
N SER A 35 -1.26 -20.03 -8.31
CA SER A 35 -2.58 -19.67 -8.83
C SER A 35 -3.64 -19.68 -7.70
N GLY A 36 -4.54 -18.70 -7.68
CA GLY A 36 -5.51 -18.52 -6.61
C GLY A 36 -4.91 -17.89 -5.34
N GLN A 37 -3.72 -17.32 -5.43
CA GLN A 37 -3.13 -16.54 -4.34
C GLN A 37 -2.77 -15.13 -4.77
N ALA A 38 -2.71 -14.25 -3.79
CA ALA A 38 -2.27 -12.88 -3.96
C ALA A 38 -1.14 -12.55 -2.99
N CYS A 39 -0.39 -11.49 -3.28
CA CYS A 39 0.62 -10.94 -2.38
C CYS A 39 0.66 -9.42 -2.47
N TYR A 40 1.16 -8.76 -1.43
CA TYR A 40 1.59 -7.37 -1.54
C TYR A 40 2.93 -7.29 -2.27
N ALA A 41 3.14 -6.21 -3.01
CA ALA A 41 4.43 -5.92 -3.62
C ALA A 41 4.63 -4.40 -3.75
N THR A 42 5.90 -3.98 -3.84
CA THR A 42 6.26 -2.60 -4.18
C THR A 42 7.00 -2.55 -5.51
N TYR A 43 6.75 -1.51 -6.29
CA TYR A 43 7.59 -1.11 -7.40
C TYR A 43 8.42 0.09 -6.97
N ASN A 44 9.74 0.04 -7.16
CA ASN A 44 10.66 0.99 -6.55
C ASN A 44 11.57 1.65 -7.59
N THR A 45 12.11 2.82 -7.24
CA THR A 45 13.25 3.41 -7.93
C THR A 45 14.53 2.62 -7.62
N ALA A 46 15.59 2.80 -8.40
CA ALA A 46 16.91 2.26 -8.09
C ALA A 46 17.47 2.73 -6.72
N LYS A 47 16.97 3.87 -6.21
CA LYS A 47 17.29 4.39 -4.88
C LYS A 47 16.39 3.82 -3.76
N GLY A 48 15.60 2.78 -4.04
CA GLY A 48 14.71 2.10 -3.07
C GLY A 48 13.47 2.91 -2.65
N ARG A 49 13.17 4.04 -3.31
CA ARG A 49 11.95 4.80 -3.04
C ARG A 49 10.76 4.13 -3.71
N VAL A 50 9.66 3.98 -2.96
CA VAL A 50 8.44 3.34 -3.46
C VAL A 50 7.75 4.24 -4.47
N LEU A 51 7.56 3.74 -5.69
CA LEU A 51 6.80 4.37 -6.77
C LEU A 51 5.33 4.03 -6.68
N ALA A 52 5.02 2.78 -6.34
CA ALA A 52 3.69 2.26 -6.07
C ALA A 52 3.80 1.03 -5.17
N ASN A 53 2.79 0.80 -4.36
CA ASN A 53 2.53 -0.49 -3.74
C ASN A 53 1.23 -1.05 -4.29
N MET A 54 1.11 -2.38 -4.30
CA MET A 54 0.01 -3.05 -4.97
C MET A 54 -0.27 -4.43 -4.37
N VAL A 55 -1.47 -4.92 -4.60
CA VAL A 55 -1.79 -6.34 -4.51
C VAL A 55 -1.58 -6.96 -5.89
N VAL A 56 -0.84 -8.05 -5.96
CA VAL A 56 -0.66 -8.89 -7.15
C VAL A 56 -1.45 -10.16 -6.95
N LEU A 57 -2.44 -10.43 -7.78
CA LEU A 57 -3.24 -11.65 -7.79
C LEU A 57 -2.84 -12.54 -8.96
N ASN A 58 -2.49 -13.80 -8.70
CA ASN A 58 -2.28 -14.80 -9.75
C ASN A 58 -3.59 -15.55 -10.02
N ARG A 59 -4.15 -15.35 -11.25
CA ARG A 59 -5.37 -16.03 -11.71
C ARG A 59 -5.09 -17.33 -12.50
N GLY A 60 -3.82 -17.70 -12.65
CA GLY A 60 -3.37 -18.83 -13.49
C GLY A 60 -2.93 -18.36 -14.87
N ASP A 61 -3.86 -17.95 -15.72
CA ASP A 61 -3.58 -17.53 -17.10
C ASP A 61 -3.00 -16.11 -17.20
N ASP A 62 -3.29 -15.26 -16.22
CA ASP A 62 -2.78 -13.89 -16.12
C ASP A 62 -2.59 -13.45 -14.66
N LEU A 63 -2.08 -12.24 -14.48
CA LEU A 63 -1.95 -11.59 -13.18
C LEU A 63 -2.81 -10.32 -13.17
N LEU A 64 -3.44 -10.00 -12.03
CA LEU A 64 -4.01 -8.67 -11.79
C LEU A 64 -3.13 -7.88 -10.84
N LEU A 65 -2.91 -6.61 -11.16
CA LEU A 65 -2.32 -5.63 -10.28
C LEU A 65 -3.42 -4.69 -9.79
N VAL A 66 -3.56 -4.56 -8.47
CA VAL A 66 -4.48 -3.61 -7.83
C VAL A 66 -3.62 -2.56 -7.13
N MET A 67 -3.72 -1.31 -7.56
CA MET A 67 -2.93 -0.18 -7.04
C MET A 67 -3.75 1.10 -7.08
N ALA A 68 -3.23 2.20 -6.54
CA ALA A 68 -3.88 3.50 -6.65
C ALA A 68 -4.16 3.85 -8.12
N GLN A 69 -5.39 4.27 -8.40
CA GLN A 69 -5.88 4.54 -9.76
C GLN A 69 -5.05 5.62 -10.47
N ASP A 70 -4.64 6.65 -9.73
CA ASP A 70 -3.83 7.76 -10.26
C ASP A 70 -2.38 7.36 -10.60
N LEU A 71 -1.93 6.20 -10.13
CA LEU A 71 -0.63 5.62 -10.44
C LEU A 71 -0.65 4.64 -11.61
N VAL A 72 -1.82 4.17 -12.07
CA VAL A 72 -1.91 3.14 -13.12
C VAL A 72 -1.11 3.56 -14.36
N GLU A 73 -1.47 4.66 -14.99
CA GLU A 73 -0.80 5.11 -16.22
C GLU A 73 0.69 5.46 -16.04
N PRO A 74 1.10 6.23 -15.00
CA PRO A 74 2.52 6.50 -14.75
C PRO A 74 3.37 5.24 -14.54
N ILE A 75 2.84 4.26 -13.82
CA ILE A 75 3.55 3.01 -13.52
C ILE A 75 3.63 2.13 -14.78
N LEU A 76 2.54 1.99 -15.53
CA LEU A 76 2.55 1.23 -16.77
C LEU A 76 3.48 1.83 -17.82
N LYS A 77 3.49 3.16 -17.97
CA LYS A 77 4.45 3.84 -18.85
C LYS A 77 5.89 3.48 -18.47
N LYS A 78 6.19 3.42 -17.18
CA LYS A 78 7.54 3.09 -16.69
C LYS A 78 7.86 1.60 -16.88
N LEU A 79 6.95 0.69 -16.55
CA LEU A 79 7.15 -0.76 -16.73
C LEU A 79 7.35 -1.13 -18.21
N ARG A 80 6.56 -0.54 -19.12
CA ARG A 80 6.66 -0.77 -20.56
C ARG A 80 8.03 -0.42 -21.15
N MET A 81 8.78 0.52 -20.57
CA MET A 81 10.14 0.82 -21.01
C MET A 81 11.12 -0.33 -20.81
N TYR A 82 10.82 -1.26 -19.90
CA TYR A 82 11.64 -2.44 -19.63
C TYR A 82 11.18 -3.69 -20.37
N VAL A 83 10.03 -3.64 -21.06
CA VAL A 83 9.53 -4.73 -21.92
C VAL A 83 10.27 -4.65 -23.26
N LEU A 84 11.47 -5.23 -23.32
CA LEU A 84 12.30 -5.20 -24.53
C LEU A 84 11.94 -6.35 -25.48
N ARG A 85 12.11 -7.59 -25.02
CA ARG A 85 11.85 -8.81 -25.80
C ARG A 85 10.88 -9.76 -25.05
N ALA A 86 10.50 -9.42 -23.82
CA ALA A 86 9.60 -10.23 -23.01
C ALA A 86 8.18 -10.21 -23.60
N LYS A 87 7.54 -11.36 -23.62
CA LYS A 87 6.13 -11.52 -24.04
C LYS A 87 5.22 -11.14 -22.86
N VAL A 88 5.04 -9.84 -22.66
CA VAL A 88 4.24 -9.26 -21.58
C VAL A 88 3.35 -8.16 -22.15
N VAL A 89 2.07 -8.19 -21.80
CA VAL A 89 1.08 -7.19 -22.16
C VAL A 89 0.45 -6.62 -20.89
N PHE A 90 0.39 -5.30 -20.78
CA PHE A 90 -0.27 -4.55 -19.69
C PHE A 90 -1.56 -3.91 -20.23
N GLU A 91 -2.68 -4.25 -19.65
CA GLU A 91 -4.00 -3.78 -20.02
C GLU A 91 -4.73 -3.19 -18.79
N PRO A 92 -4.90 -1.86 -18.71
CA PRO A 92 -5.80 -1.27 -17.72
C PRO A 92 -7.23 -1.76 -17.97
N LEU A 93 -7.89 -2.27 -16.94
CA LEU A 93 -9.26 -2.79 -17.05
C LEU A 93 -10.25 -1.72 -16.58
N ALA A 94 -10.71 -0.87 -17.51
CA ALA A 94 -11.59 0.25 -17.20
C ALA A 94 -12.96 -0.17 -16.65
N ASP A 95 -13.44 -1.36 -17.04
CA ASP A 95 -14.73 -1.91 -16.60
C ASP A 95 -14.62 -2.67 -15.26
N PHE A 96 -13.41 -2.88 -14.77
CA PHE A 96 -13.18 -3.52 -13.48
C PHE A 96 -13.13 -2.48 -12.35
N ALA A 97 -13.58 -2.90 -11.18
CA ALA A 97 -13.45 -2.12 -9.96
C ALA A 97 -12.95 -3.00 -8.81
N VAL A 98 -12.63 -2.35 -7.72
CA VAL A 98 -12.28 -2.97 -6.45
C VAL A 98 -13.34 -2.58 -5.43
N ALA A 99 -13.84 -3.54 -4.66
CA ALA A 99 -14.65 -3.26 -3.50
C ALA A 99 -13.95 -3.79 -2.23
N GLY A 100 -14.09 -3.06 -1.14
CA GLY A 100 -13.68 -3.47 0.20
C GLY A 100 -14.83 -4.13 0.93
N GLU A 101 -14.53 -5.19 1.68
CA GLU A 101 -15.46 -5.85 2.60
C GLU A 101 -14.80 -5.99 3.95
N LEU A 102 -15.46 -5.51 5.01
CA LEU A 102 -15.09 -5.72 6.40
C LEU A 102 -16.22 -6.45 7.12
N ALA A 103 -15.89 -7.42 7.98
CA ALA A 103 -16.86 -7.99 8.92
C ALA A 103 -17.31 -6.90 9.91
N ASP A 104 -18.52 -7.06 10.47
CA ASP A 104 -19.08 -6.05 11.40
C ASP A 104 -18.29 -5.95 12.72
N ASP A 105 -17.56 -7.00 13.07
CA ASP A 105 -16.68 -7.08 14.24
C ASP A 105 -15.18 -6.98 13.89
N ALA A 106 -14.85 -6.60 12.63
CA ALA A 106 -13.47 -6.48 12.19
C ALA A 106 -12.72 -5.46 13.05
N LYS A 107 -11.64 -5.92 13.68
CA LYS A 107 -10.72 -5.07 14.44
C LYS A 107 -9.48 -4.80 13.62
N ALA A 108 -9.00 -3.57 13.67
CA ALA A 108 -7.71 -3.22 13.09
C ALA A 108 -6.61 -4.11 13.68
N THR A 109 -5.84 -4.76 12.82
CA THR A 109 -4.81 -5.71 13.21
C THR A 109 -3.54 -5.38 12.44
N THR A 110 -2.48 -5.01 13.16
CA THR A 110 -1.15 -4.90 12.59
C THR A 110 -0.58 -6.30 12.40
N ALA A 111 0.03 -6.57 11.25
CA ALA A 111 0.71 -7.84 11.01
C ALA A 111 1.81 -8.07 12.06
N VAL A 112 1.84 -9.26 12.65
CA VAL A 112 2.88 -9.67 13.60
C VAL A 112 4.04 -10.34 12.86
N GLU A 113 3.71 -11.12 11.82
CA GLU A 113 4.69 -11.77 10.94
C GLU A 113 4.33 -11.50 9.47
N PRO A 114 5.34 -11.41 8.57
CA PRO A 114 5.09 -11.17 7.16
C PRO A 114 4.29 -12.31 6.53
N ASN A 115 3.11 -12.02 6.03
CA ASN A 115 2.37 -12.96 5.18
C ASN A 115 2.72 -12.68 3.71
N LEU A 116 3.61 -13.49 3.15
CA LEU A 116 4.14 -13.31 1.79
C LEU A 116 3.14 -13.65 0.68
N ALA A 117 2.13 -14.47 0.99
CA ALA A 117 1.03 -14.79 0.07
C ALA A 117 -0.24 -15.11 0.87
N PHE A 118 -1.39 -14.75 0.33
CA PHE A 118 -2.69 -14.96 0.95
C PHE A 118 -3.73 -15.45 -0.08
N ALA A 119 -4.73 -16.17 0.40
CA ALA A 119 -5.70 -16.86 -0.44
C ALA A 119 -6.63 -15.88 -1.20
N ALA A 120 -6.93 -16.24 -2.44
CA ALA A 120 -7.95 -15.61 -3.26
C ALA A 120 -8.81 -16.67 -3.95
N GLU A 121 -10.11 -16.40 -4.04
CA GLU A 121 -11.10 -17.31 -4.60
C GLU A 121 -11.91 -16.60 -5.68
N ASN A 122 -12.19 -17.29 -6.78
CA ASN A 122 -13.11 -16.80 -7.81
C ASN A 122 -14.54 -17.22 -7.45
N GLN A 123 -15.40 -16.25 -7.25
CA GLN A 123 -16.83 -16.44 -6.99
C GLN A 123 -17.63 -15.69 -8.08
N ASN A 124 -18.17 -16.44 -9.08
CA ASN A 124 -18.96 -15.86 -10.17
C ASN A 124 -18.26 -14.72 -10.94
N ASN A 125 -17.00 -14.93 -11.32
CA ASN A 125 -16.12 -13.95 -11.99
C ASN A 125 -15.69 -12.75 -11.13
N VAL A 126 -16.00 -12.73 -9.84
CA VAL A 126 -15.45 -11.79 -8.86
C VAL A 126 -14.38 -12.51 -8.05
N TRP A 127 -13.18 -11.96 -7.99
CA TRP A 127 -12.12 -12.48 -7.15
C TRP A 127 -12.19 -11.89 -5.75
N CYS A 128 -12.38 -12.76 -4.77
CA CYS A 128 -12.37 -12.43 -3.36
C CYS A 128 -10.97 -12.69 -2.79
N ILE A 129 -10.26 -11.65 -2.40
CA ILE A 129 -8.88 -11.69 -1.90
C ILE A 129 -8.91 -11.46 -0.39
N ASN A 130 -8.49 -12.42 0.42
CA ASN A 130 -8.45 -12.30 1.88
C ASN A 130 -7.19 -11.55 2.30
N LEU A 131 -7.33 -10.28 2.67
CA LEU A 131 -6.20 -9.46 3.09
C LEU A 131 -5.74 -9.81 4.51
N PRO A 132 -4.44 -9.74 4.82
CA PRO A 132 -3.91 -10.12 6.14
C PRO A 132 -4.48 -9.34 7.33
N HIS A 133 -4.98 -8.11 7.11
CA HIS A 133 -5.59 -7.26 8.14
C HIS A 133 -7.09 -7.53 8.37
N THR A 134 -7.57 -8.73 8.05
CA THR A 134 -8.99 -9.13 8.21
C THR A 134 -10.00 -8.48 7.25
N GLY A 135 -9.55 -7.58 6.39
CA GLY A 135 -10.36 -7.07 5.28
C GLY A 135 -10.33 -8.01 4.07
N ARG A 136 -11.24 -7.78 3.13
CA ARG A 136 -11.28 -8.52 1.87
C ARG A 136 -11.43 -7.56 0.70
N PHE A 137 -10.62 -7.75 -0.35
CA PHE A 137 -10.91 -7.14 -1.64
C PHE A 137 -11.79 -8.05 -2.48
N LYS A 138 -12.75 -7.44 -3.17
CA LYS A 138 -13.50 -8.04 -4.28
C LYS A 138 -13.10 -7.32 -5.56
N VAL A 139 -12.59 -8.06 -6.55
CA VAL A 139 -12.10 -7.52 -7.82
C VAL A 139 -12.83 -8.18 -8.97
N GLY A 140 -13.51 -7.39 -9.79
CA GLY A 140 -14.31 -7.90 -10.91
C GLY A 140 -14.92 -6.76 -11.71
N LEU A 141 -15.84 -7.10 -12.62
CA LEU A 141 -16.61 -6.10 -13.36
C LEU A 141 -17.38 -5.21 -12.38
N SER A 142 -17.37 -3.89 -12.63
CA SER A 142 -17.97 -2.91 -11.72
C SER A 142 -19.47 -3.15 -11.48
N GLU A 143 -20.19 -3.66 -12.47
CA GLU A 143 -21.61 -4.02 -12.37
C GLU A 143 -21.91 -5.22 -11.44
N GLN A 144 -20.89 -6.04 -11.11
CA GLN A 144 -21.00 -7.20 -10.23
C GLN A 144 -20.61 -6.86 -8.79
N LEU A 145 -20.13 -5.67 -8.55
CA LEU A 145 -19.65 -5.23 -7.22
C LEU A 145 -20.71 -4.37 -6.51
N PRO A 146 -20.63 -4.24 -5.18
CA PRO A 146 -21.53 -3.36 -4.43
C PRO A 146 -21.38 -1.91 -4.91
N PRO A 147 -22.46 -1.11 -4.84
CA PRO A 147 -22.39 0.31 -5.15
C PRO A 147 -21.44 1.04 -4.19
N TYR A 148 -21.01 2.23 -4.57
CA TYR A 148 -20.23 3.11 -3.73
C TYR A 148 -21.06 3.64 -2.55
N ASP A 149 -20.49 3.57 -1.35
CA ASP A 149 -21.00 4.16 -0.11
C ASP A 149 -19.86 4.88 0.62
N ALA A 150 -19.97 6.19 0.76
CA ALA A 150 -18.91 7.03 1.34
C ALA A 150 -18.64 6.71 2.82
N ALA A 151 -19.65 6.35 3.60
CA ALA A 151 -19.46 5.99 5.00
C ALA A 151 -18.72 4.64 5.14
N ALA A 152 -19.06 3.69 4.29
CA ALA A 152 -18.39 2.39 4.26
C ALA A 152 -16.94 2.52 3.73
N GLU A 153 -16.68 3.38 2.73
CA GLU A 153 -15.31 3.68 2.28
C GLU A 153 -14.49 4.34 3.41
N ASN A 154 -15.06 5.33 4.09
CA ASN A 154 -14.39 5.96 5.21
C ASN A 154 -14.06 4.97 6.34
N ALA A 155 -14.97 4.06 6.66
CA ALA A 155 -14.73 3.01 7.65
C ALA A 155 -13.66 2.00 7.19
N TRP A 156 -13.61 1.68 5.88
CA TRP A 156 -12.50 0.92 5.28
C TRP A 156 -11.16 1.65 5.47
N ASN A 157 -11.10 2.93 5.14
CA ASN A 157 -9.89 3.74 5.27
C ASN A 157 -9.43 3.84 6.72
N LEU A 158 -10.36 4.02 7.68
CA LEU A 158 -10.05 4.00 9.12
C LEU A 158 -9.44 2.65 9.53
N HIS A 159 -10.01 1.54 9.05
CA HIS A 159 -9.49 0.20 9.35
C HIS A 159 -8.05 0.02 8.83
N GLU A 160 -7.75 0.43 7.59
CA GLU A 160 -6.41 0.34 7.03
C GLU A 160 -5.41 1.25 7.76
N ILE A 161 -5.81 2.49 8.08
CA ILE A 161 -4.99 3.45 8.84
C ILE A 161 -4.62 2.86 10.20
N CYS A 162 -5.60 2.38 10.96
CA CYS A 162 -5.38 1.81 12.29
C CYS A 162 -4.60 0.47 12.23
N SER A 163 -4.64 -0.23 11.11
CA SER A 163 -3.86 -1.46 10.88
C SER A 163 -2.45 -1.20 10.34
N GLY A 164 -2.11 0.05 9.96
CA GLY A 164 -0.80 0.43 9.43
C GLY A 164 -0.55 0.02 7.98
N TYR A 165 -1.61 -0.09 7.18
CA TYR A 165 -1.56 -0.38 5.74
C TYR A 165 -1.62 0.91 4.94
N ALA A 166 -0.44 1.40 4.54
CA ALA A 166 -0.32 2.63 3.76
C ALA A 166 -0.43 2.35 2.25
N TRP A 167 -1.19 3.17 1.54
CA TRP A 167 -1.31 3.14 0.09
C TRP A 167 -0.71 4.40 -0.54
N ILE A 168 0.28 4.20 -1.39
CA ILE A 168 0.94 5.29 -2.13
C ILE A 168 0.05 5.74 -3.28
N SER A 169 -0.10 7.06 -3.41
CA SER A 169 -0.77 7.75 -4.51
C SER A 169 0.22 8.61 -5.30
N LEU A 170 -0.24 9.30 -6.32
CA LEU A 170 0.58 10.22 -7.10
C LEU A 170 1.21 11.32 -6.22
N ALA A 171 0.49 11.78 -5.19
CA ALA A 171 0.96 12.81 -4.26
C ALA A 171 2.07 12.33 -3.31
N THR A 172 2.14 11.02 -3.05
CA THR A 172 3.05 10.45 -2.04
C THR A 172 4.12 9.52 -2.61
N LYS A 173 4.16 9.34 -3.95
CA LYS A 173 5.19 8.52 -4.60
C LYS A 173 6.60 9.04 -4.32
N GLU A 174 7.56 8.13 -4.21
CA GLU A 174 8.98 8.41 -3.99
C GLU A 174 9.34 9.06 -2.64
N THR A 175 8.39 9.25 -1.73
CA THR A 175 8.62 9.89 -0.43
C THR A 175 9.23 8.94 0.60
N ALA A 176 8.97 7.64 0.49
CA ALA A 176 9.35 6.63 1.47
C ALA A 176 10.07 5.42 0.84
N VAL A 177 10.85 4.70 1.62
CA VAL A 177 11.31 3.35 1.30
C VAL A 177 10.34 2.31 1.87
N ALA A 178 10.40 1.06 1.40
CA ALA A 178 9.44 0.01 1.76
C ALA A 178 9.26 -0.17 3.27
N GLN A 179 10.34 -0.10 4.05
CA GLN A 179 10.28 -0.26 5.51
C GLN A 179 9.54 0.89 6.21
N MET A 180 9.62 2.10 5.68
CA MET A 180 8.90 3.25 6.24
C MET A 180 7.38 3.14 6.07
N LEU A 181 6.93 2.24 5.19
CA LEU A 181 5.53 1.95 4.87
C LEU A 181 5.08 0.57 5.40
N ASN A 182 5.76 0.01 6.38
CA ASN A 182 5.49 -1.31 6.93
C ASN A 182 5.54 -2.47 5.93
N GLN A 183 6.00 -2.27 4.69
CA GLN A 183 5.96 -3.31 3.65
C GLN A 183 6.76 -4.57 4.03
N HIS A 184 7.78 -4.45 4.87
CA HIS A 184 8.55 -5.57 5.41
C HIS A 184 7.77 -6.35 6.48
N ILE A 185 6.81 -5.71 7.17
CA ILE A 185 5.97 -6.34 8.20
C ILE A 185 4.76 -7.02 7.55
N ILE A 186 4.10 -6.34 6.59
CA ILE A 186 2.88 -6.84 5.96
C ILE A 186 3.13 -7.83 4.81
N GLY A 187 4.38 -8.23 4.57
CA GLY A 187 4.74 -9.20 3.53
C GLY A 187 4.91 -8.62 2.13
N GLY A 188 5.00 -7.30 1.98
CA GLY A 188 5.20 -6.62 0.68
C GLY A 188 6.63 -6.71 0.13
N VAL A 189 7.58 -7.26 0.88
CA VAL A 189 8.97 -7.46 0.48
C VAL A 189 9.43 -8.89 0.78
N HIS A 190 9.89 -9.58 -0.24
CA HIS A 190 10.49 -10.92 -0.11
C HIS A 190 12.02 -10.81 -0.13
N PHE A 191 12.68 -10.92 1.03
CA PHE A 191 14.11 -10.69 1.19
C PHE A 191 15.02 -11.80 0.61
N ARG A 192 14.46 -12.94 0.21
CA ARG A 192 15.23 -14.10 -0.31
C ARG A 192 15.01 -14.35 -1.81
N LYS A 193 14.24 -13.48 -2.48
CA LYS A 193 14.03 -13.57 -3.93
C LYS A 193 15.21 -13.00 -4.74
N GLY A 194 15.16 -13.15 -6.07
CA GLY A 194 16.11 -12.56 -7.02
C GLY A 194 16.10 -11.02 -7.06
N CYS A 195 16.93 -10.44 -7.93
CA CYS A 195 17.13 -8.99 -8.02
C CYS A 195 15.89 -8.24 -8.50
N TYR A 196 15.72 -7.01 -8.00
CA TYR A 196 14.71 -6.04 -8.44
C TYR A 196 15.20 -4.60 -8.16
N PRO A 197 14.64 -3.57 -8.82
CA PRO A 197 15.07 -2.18 -8.63
C PRO A 197 14.96 -1.73 -7.16
N GLY A 198 16.04 -1.15 -6.63
CA GLY A 198 16.10 -0.64 -5.25
C GLY A 198 16.38 -1.68 -4.17
N GLN A 199 16.54 -2.96 -4.53
CA GLN A 199 16.77 -4.06 -3.57
C GLN A 199 17.95 -3.80 -2.63
N GLU A 200 19.05 -3.24 -3.12
CA GLU A 200 20.24 -2.99 -2.30
C GLU A 200 19.94 -2.06 -1.11
N ILE A 201 19.20 -0.96 -1.36
CA ILE A 201 18.81 0.00 -0.33
C ILE A 201 17.84 -0.63 0.66
N ILE A 202 16.84 -1.38 0.16
CA ILE A 202 15.83 -2.07 0.97
C ILE A 202 16.49 -3.16 1.83
N ALA A 203 17.38 -3.98 1.26
CA ALA A 203 18.13 -5.00 2.01
C ALA A 203 19.07 -4.37 3.05
N ARG A 204 19.76 -3.27 2.69
CA ARG A 204 20.61 -2.55 3.63
C ARG A 204 19.80 -1.97 4.79
N ALA A 205 18.63 -1.41 4.54
CA ALA A 205 17.73 -0.92 5.59
C ALA A 205 17.30 -2.04 6.55
N GLN A 206 17.07 -3.26 6.01
CA GLN A 206 16.68 -4.42 6.82
C GLN A 206 17.82 -4.98 7.67
N TYR A 207 19.03 -5.09 7.12
CA TYR A 207 20.11 -5.88 7.74
C TYR A 207 21.23 -5.04 8.36
N ARG A 208 21.40 -3.78 7.97
CA ARG A 208 22.55 -2.95 8.35
C ARG A 208 22.25 -1.50 8.67
N GLY A 209 21.00 -1.04 8.43
CA GLY A 209 20.64 0.35 8.59
C GLY A 209 19.47 0.53 9.53
N GLN A 210 19.52 1.55 10.37
CA GLN A 210 18.34 2.01 11.07
C GLN A 210 17.52 2.88 10.13
N VAL A 211 16.28 2.48 9.90
CA VAL A 211 15.28 3.36 9.32
C VAL A 211 14.99 4.46 10.35
N LYS A 212 15.08 5.72 9.95
CA LYS A 212 14.88 6.87 10.86
C LYS A 212 13.47 7.47 10.78
N ARG A 213 12.60 6.87 9.98
CA ARG A 213 11.19 7.26 9.77
C ARG A 213 10.34 6.02 9.73
N GLY A 214 9.09 6.12 10.17
CA GLY A 214 8.12 5.03 10.13
C GLY A 214 6.69 5.54 10.18
N LEU A 215 5.73 4.63 10.07
CA LEU A 215 4.32 4.97 10.11
C LEU A 215 3.86 5.32 11.54
N ALA A 216 3.03 6.35 11.60
CA ALA A 216 2.28 6.75 12.77
C ALA A 216 0.85 7.09 12.38
N VAL A 217 -0.10 6.86 13.28
CA VAL A 217 -1.46 7.39 13.19
C VAL A 217 -1.48 8.72 13.95
N LEU A 218 -1.87 9.77 13.25
CA LEU A 218 -1.96 11.12 13.78
C LEU A 218 -3.43 11.57 13.75
N ARG A 219 -3.95 12.06 14.89
CA ARG A 219 -5.25 12.71 14.98
C ARG A 219 -5.10 14.18 14.62
N GLY A 220 -5.97 14.66 13.74
CA GLY A 220 -6.11 16.07 13.36
C GLY A 220 -7.54 16.57 13.56
N SER A 221 -7.72 17.88 13.57
CA SER A 221 -9.04 18.54 13.69
C SER A 221 -9.79 18.62 12.35
N SER A 222 -9.10 18.43 11.23
CA SER A 222 -9.64 18.52 9.86
C SER A 222 -9.13 17.35 9.01
N LEU A 223 -9.82 17.09 7.89
CA LEU A 223 -9.39 16.10 6.92
C LEU A 223 -8.20 16.65 6.11
N GLU A 224 -7.05 15.99 6.25
CA GLU A 224 -5.84 16.38 5.53
C GLU A 224 -5.77 15.69 4.15
N ALA A 225 -5.11 16.33 3.20
CA ALA A 225 -4.81 15.70 1.92
C ALA A 225 -3.56 14.83 2.00
N ALA A 226 -3.52 13.73 1.23
CA ALA A 226 -2.29 12.97 1.04
C ALA A 226 -1.18 13.86 0.47
N GLY A 227 0.03 13.72 1.00
CA GLY A 227 1.18 14.54 0.60
C GLY A 227 1.41 15.78 1.45
N ILE A 228 0.48 16.17 2.33
CA ILE A 228 0.67 17.28 3.26
C ILE A 228 1.82 16.98 4.23
N ALA A 229 2.67 18.00 4.44
CA ALA A 229 3.81 17.92 5.36
C ALA A 229 3.36 17.90 6.83
N VAL A 230 3.99 17.03 7.63
CA VAL A 230 3.92 17.08 9.09
C VAL A 230 5.16 17.81 9.58
N LYS A 231 4.99 18.78 10.48
CA LYS A 231 6.05 19.69 10.95
C LYS A 231 6.28 19.58 12.45
N VAL A 232 7.50 19.97 12.87
CA VAL A 232 7.84 20.33 14.26
C VAL A 232 8.41 21.75 14.20
N GLY A 233 7.66 22.74 14.63
CA GLY A 233 7.96 24.15 14.36
C GLY A 233 8.00 24.39 12.85
N GLU A 234 9.10 24.94 12.34
CA GLU A 234 9.29 25.23 10.90
C GLU A 234 9.88 24.03 10.13
N GLU A 235 10.34 22.98 10.81
CA GLU A 235 11.01 21.85 10.17
C GLU A 235 10.03 20.76 9.74
N GLU A 236 10.22 20.22 8.52
CA GLU A 236 9.50 19.04 8.06
C GLU A 236 9.92 17.79 8.85
N ALA A 237 8.97 17.22 9.55
CA ALA A 237 9.12 16.01 10.34
C ALA A 237 8.58 14.76 9.64
N GLY A 238 7.67 14.92 8.69
CA GLY A 238 7.02 13.80 8.00
C GLY A 238 6.07 14.24 6.91
N GLN A 239 5.25 13.27 6.44
CA GLN A 239 4.26 13.50 5.41
C GLN A 239 3.06 12.57 5.61
N ILE A 240 1.85 13.08 5.41
CA ILE A 240 0.60 12.31 5.44
C ILE A 240 0.51 11.46 4.17
N ILE A 241 0.19 10.18 4.34
CA ILE A 241 0.05 9.20 3.26
C ILE A 241 -1.42 8.93 2.97
N ASN A 242 -2.22 8.58 3.99
CA ASN A 242 -3.65 8.32 3.88
C ASN A 242 -4.39 9.02 5.01
N THR A 243 -5.68 9.28 4.80
CA THR A 243 -6.52 10.01 5.74
C THR A 243 -7.95 9.47 5.74
N ALA A 244 -8.62 9.58 6.88
CA ALA A 244 -10.04 9.25 7.01
C ALA A 244 -10.70 10.12 8.08
N LEU A 245 -12.01 10.34 7.96
CA LEU A 245 -12.80 11.15 8.89
C LEU A 245 -13.10 10.37 10.17
N THR A 246 -13.16 11.10 11.28
CA THR A 246 -13.73 10.66 12.56
C THR A 246 -14.86 11.62 12.96
N ASP A 247 -15.60 11.30 14.01
CA ASP A 247 -16.70 12.15 14.49
C ASP A 247 -16.22 13.56 14.94
N ASP A 248 -14.94 13.67 15.33
CA ASP A 248 -14.33 14.86 15.91
C ASP A 248 -13.10 15.38 15.12
N GLY A 249 -12.93 14.96 13.87
CA GLY A 249 -11.80 15.39 13.03
C GLY A 249 -11.36 14.32 12.03
N SER A 250 -10.10 13.93 12.08
CA SER A 250 -9.52 12.92 11.18
C SER A 250 -8.48 12.04 11.87
N LEU A 251 -8.28 10.83 11.30
CA LEU A 251 -7.07 10.04 11.49
C LEU A 251 -6.25 10.03 10.21
N ASN A 252 -4.95 10.26 10.37
CA ASN A 252 -4.00 10.39 9.30
C ASN A 252 -2.88 9.36 9.48
N LEU A 253 -2.67 8.49 8.50
CA LEU A 253 -1.51 7.62 8.47
C LEU A 253 -0.36 8.39 7.84
N ALA A 254 0.68 8.67 8.60
CA ALA A 254 1.81 9.50 8.18
C ALA A 254 3.14 8.77 8.35
N VAL A 255 4.11 9.05 7.48
CA VAL A 255 5.51 8.69 7.68
C VAL A 255 6.19 9.84 8.41
N ILE A 256 6.63 9.62 9.66
CA ILE A 256 7.29 10.64 10.49
C ILE A 256 8.70 10.24 10.89
N LYS A 257 9.56 11.22 11.22
CA LYS A 257 10.87 10.96 11.85
C LYS A 257 10.66 10.35 13.23
N PHE A 258 11.45 9.36 13.61
CA PHE A 258 11.39 8.78 14.97
C PHE A 258 11.62 9.83 16.05
N SER A 259 12.52 10.79 15.81
CA SER A 259 12.79 11.91 16.73
C SER A 259 11.63 12.88 16.91
N ALA A 260 10.60 12.80 16.08
CA ALA A 260 9.42 13.67 16.13
C ALA A 260 8.23 13.02 16.86
N ALA A 261 8.33 11.74 17.25
CA ALA A 261 7.22 10.98 17.83
C ALA A 261 6.69 11.58 19.14
N GLU A 262 7.54 12.28 19.92
CA GLU A 262 7.20 12.94 21.20
C GLU A 262 7.12 14.47 21.08
N ALA A 263 7.29 15.02 19.87
CA ALA A 263 7.27 16.46 19.64
C ALA A 263 5.85 16.99 19.42
N ALA A 264 5.66 18.28 19.57
CA ALA A 264 4.44 18.97 19.13
C ALA A 264 4.40 19.00 17.60
N LEU A 265 3.53 18.18 17.02
CA LEU A 265 3.37 18.06 15.57
C LEU A 265 2.28 19.03 15.10
N THR A 266 2.46 19.56 13.90
CA THR A 266 1.46 20.34 13.18
C THR A 266 1.36 19.91 11.71
N ASP A 267 0.24 20.22 11.07
CA ASP A 267 0.09 20.18 9.62
C ASP A 267 0.78 21.38 8.94
N ALA A 268 0.57 21.54 7.63
CA ALA A 268 1.15 22.63 6.86
C ALA A 268 0.64 24.01 7.29
N ASP A 269 -0.61 24.09 7.78
CA ASP A 269 -1.32 25.32 8.18
C ASP A 269 -1.12 25.66 9.65
N GLY A 270 -0.42 24.82 10.42
CA GLY A 270 -0.11 25.02 11.83
C GLY A 270 -1.14 24.42 12.80
N ASN A 271 -2.13 23.64 12.30
CA ASN A 271 -3.06 22.94 13.17
C ASN A 271 -2.37 21.77 13.87
N ALA A 272 -2.71 21.55 15.14
CA ALA A 272 -2.09 20.50 15.94
C ALA A 272 -2.43 19.10 15.44
N LEU A 273 -1.41 18.24 15.41
CA LEU A 273 -1.53 16.80 15.14
C LEU A 273 -1.05 16.02 16.36
N THR A 274 -1.89 15.10 16.86
CA THR A 274 -1.58 14.26 18.03
C THR A 274 -1.26 12.85 17.61
N VAL A 275 -0.17 12.27 18.12
CA VAL A 275 0.20 10.87 17.88
C VAL A 275 -0.74 9.94 18.66
N GLU A 276 -1.50 9.11 17.94
CA GLU A 276 -2.40 8.09 18.52
C GLU A 276 -1.71 6.72 18.59
N GLN A 277 -0.94 6.37 17.56
CA GLN A 277 -0.28 5.09 17.44
C GLN A 277 1.03 5.20 16.66
N LEU A 278 2.04 4.46 17.10
CA LEU A 278 3.30 4.29 16.39
C LEU A 278 3.44 2.83 15.93
N PHE A 279 3.88 2.63 14.69
CA PHE A 279 4.22 1.30 14.16
C PHE A 279 5.73 1.03 14.21
N PHE A 280 6.46 1.77 15.03
CA PHE A 280 7.90 1.61 15.27
C PHE A 280 8.21 1.87 16.75
N THR A 281 9.32 1.34 17.21
CA THR A 281 9.81 1.58 18.57
C THR A 281 10.71 2.81 18.59
N VAL A 282 10.45 3.73 19.51
CA VAL A 282 11.35 4.84 19.83
C VAL A 282 12.32 4.34 20.89
N GLU A 283 13.63 4.22 20.56
CA GLU A 283 14.63 3.92 21.55
C GLU A 283 14.75 5.10 22.52
N PRO A 284 14.79 4.86 23.85
CA PRO A 284 15.02 5.94 24.81
C PRO A 284 16.35 6.63 24.47
N LYS A 285 16.38 7.95 24.51
CA LYS A 285 17.64 8.70 24.44
C LYS A 285 18.41 8.40 25.73
N GLU A 286 19.59 7.75 25.60
CA GLU A 286 20.56 7.64 26.69
C GLU A 286 21.09 9.02 27.11
#